data_46c56a36e13c8522f2ac6a0e7cedcbdf
#
_entry.id   46c56a36e13c8522f2ac6a0e7cedcbdf
#
_cell.length_a   1.000
_cell.length_b   1.000
_cell.length_c   1.000
_cell.angle_alpha   90.00
_cell.angle_beta   90.00
_cell.angle_gamma   90.00
#
_symmetry.space_group_name_H-M   'P 1'
#
loop_
_entity.id
_entity.type
_entity.pdbx_description
1 polymer ?
#
loop_
_entity_poly.entity_id
_entity_poly.type
_entity_poly.pdbx_seq_one_letter_code
_entity_poly.pdbx_strand_id
1 'polypeptide(L)'
;MKEKLYIAYGSNLDQRQMARRCPTAEVVCSGMLYGHELLFRGSQFGAVATVEPKPGACVPVLVWKIRPSDERALDLYEGYPHLYRKENLSVTMDSGERDVMAYVMTGEREYGVPARSYYETIARGYADAGFDTGVLNEAVQESVRRMLNEVAPEEELNGTWQMTL
;
A
#
# COMPACT_ATOMS: atom_id res chain seq x y z
N MET A 1 -17.18 -23.74 1.92
CA MET A 1 -16.56 -22.51 2.43
C MET A 1 -16.22 -21.61 1.28
N LYS A 2 -16.66 -20.37 1.37
CA LYS A 2 -16.46 -19.40 0.28
C LYS A 2 -15.02 -18.92 0.28
N GLU A 3 -14.33 -19.15 -0.81
CA GLU A 3 -13.04 -18.53 -1.09
C GLU A 3 -13.26 -17.15 -1.71
N LYS A 4 -12.35 -16.24 -1.44
CA LYS A 4 -12.40 -14.87 -1.91
C LYS A 4 -11.03 -14.48 -2.47
N LEU A 5 -11.01 -13.61 -3.46
CA LEU A 5 -9.77 -13.00 -3.94
C LEU A 5 -9.49 -11.72 -3.16
N TYR A 6 -8.22 -11.51 -2.89
CA TYR A 6 -7.69 -10.37 -2.15
C TYR A 6 -6.39 -9.91 -2.80
N ILE A 7 -6.19 -8.60 -2.93
CA ILE A 7 -4.94 -8.06 -3.45
C ILE A 7 -4.07 -7.50 -2.34
N ALA A 8 -2.80 -7.87 -2.36
CA ALA A 8 -1.76 -7.30 -1.53
C ALA A 8 -0.88 -6.36 -2.36
N TYR A 9 -0.55 -5.21 -1.80
CA TYR A 9 0.32 -4.21 -2.44
C TYR A 9 1.42 -3.70 -1.50
N GLY A 10 1.39 -4.10 -0.24
CA GLY A 10 2.32 -3.69 0.80
C GLY A 10 3.00 -4.88 1.48
N SER A 11 2.98 -4.92 2.81
CA SER A 11 3.68 -5.96 3.58
C SER A 11 3.22 -7.38 3.27
N ASN A 12 1.97 -7.56 2.86
CA ASN A 12 1.41 -8.88 2.51
C ASN A 12 1.88 -9.40 1.14
N LEU A 13 2.74 -8.66 0.46
CA LEU A 13 3.54 -9.17 -0.66
C LEU A 13 4.60 -10.16 -0.17
N ASP A 14 5.02 -10.05 1.08
CA ASP A 14 6.00 -10.98 1.67
C ASP A 14 5.29 -12.29 2.01
N GLN A 15 5.60 -13.33 1.25
CA GLN A 15 4.97 -14.64 1.39
C GLN A 15 5.28 -15.30 2.73
N ARG A 16 6.42 -14.98 3.35
CA ARG A 16 6.77 -15.51 4.67
C ARG A 16 5.84 -14.97 5.77
N GLN A 17 5.55 -13.67 5.73
CA GLN A 17 4.61 -13.07 6.67
C GLN A 17 3.20 -13.59 6.42
N MET A 18 2.79 -13.69 5.16
CA MET A 18 1.47 -14.23 4.83
C MET A 18 1.32 -15.69 5.27
N ALA A 19 2.36 -16.52 5.13
CA ALA A 19 2.30 -17.91 5.57
C ALA A 19 2.03 -18.03 7.07
N ARG A 20 2.53 -17.08 7.87
CA ARG A 20 2.28 -17.06 9.33
C ARG A 20 0.92 -16.47 9.67
N ARG A 21 0.54 -15.38 8.98
CA ARG A 21 -0.72 -14.67 9.23
C ARG A 21 -1.93 -15.41 8.69
N CYS A 22 -1.79 -15.94 7.48
CA CYS A 22 -2.87 -16.57 6.72
C CYS A 22 -2.40 -17.90 6.15
N PRO A 23 -2.32 -18.96 6.98
CA PRO A 23 -1.73 -20.24 6.56
C PRO A 23 -2.46 -20.92 5.40
N THR A 24 -3.74 -20.61 5.17
CA THR A 24 -4.52 -21.22 4.10
C THR A 24 -4.61 -20.36 2.85
N ALA A 25 -3.99 -19.18 2.85
CA ALA A 25 -3.97 -18.30 1.68
C ALA A 25 -3.02 -18.85 0.60
N GLU A 26 -3.42 -18.67 -0.65
CA GLU A 26 -2.64 -19.13 -1.80
C GLU A 26 -2.48 -17.99 -2.81
N VAL A 27 -1.27 -17.82 -3.34
CA VAL A 27 -1.02 -16.89 -4.44
C VAL A 27 -1.68 -17.42 -5.71
N VAL A 28 -2.49 -16.60 -6.36
CA VAL A 28 -3.13 -16.95 -7.64
C VAL A 28 -2.28 -16.44 -8.80
N CYS A 29 -1.93 -15.16 -8.78
CA CYS A 29 -1.16 -14.50 -9.84
C CYS A 29 -0.72 -13.13 -9.37
N SER A 30 0.09 -12.47 -10.18
CA SER A 30 0.31 -11.04 -10.08
C SER A 30 -0.68 -10.29 -10.97
N GLY A 31 -0.88 -9.02 -10.68
CA GLY A 31 -1.74 -8.14 -11.45
C GLY A 31 -1.28 -6.71 -11.37
N MET A 32 -2.03 -5.83 -12.04
CA MET A 32 -1.75 -4.40 -12.06
C MET A 32 -2.99 -3.62 -11.69
N LEU A 33 -2.83 -2.72 -10.73
CA LEU A 33 -3.87 -1.80 -10.31
C LEU A 33 -3.65 -0.47 -11.03
N TYR A 34 -4.33 -0.28 -12.16
CA TYR A 34 -4.24 0.95 -12.94
C TYR A 34 -5.09 2.06 -12.31
N GLY A 35 -4.68 3.31 -12.55
CA GLY A 35 -5.40 4.47 -12.05
C GLY A 35 -5.24 4.69 -10.55
N HIS A 36 -4.21 4.13 -9.95
CA HIS A 36 -3.88 4.25 -8.54
C HIS A 36 -2.39 4.48 -8.33
N GLU A 37 -2.05 5.15 -7.25
CA GLU A 37 -0.66 5.29 -6.79
C GLU A 37 -0.50 4.67 -5.42
N LEU A 38 0.70 4.19 -5.14
CA LEU A 38 1.10 3.69 -3.83
C LEU A 38 1.62 4.87 -3.00
N LEU A 39 1.14 4.99 -1.77
CA LEU A 39 1.55 6.05 -0.85
C LEU A 39 1.78 5.47 0.55
N PHE A 40 2.52 6.21 1.37
CA PHE A 40 2.74 5.89 2.77
C PHE A 40 2.11 6.99 3.64
N ARG A 41 1.18 6.59 4.49
CA ARG A 41 0.41 7.48 5.35
C ARG A 41 0.23 6.87 6.73
N GLY A 42 -0.35 7.64 7.64
CA GLY A 42 -0.76 7.20 8.97
C GLY A 42 -0.03 7.93 10.09
N SER A 43 1.26 8.14 9.94
CA SER A 43 2.09 8.93 10.83
C SER A 43 3.33 9.42 10.07
N GLN A 44 3.97 10.48 10.57
CA GLN A 44 5.19 11.02 9.93
C GLN A 44 6.32 10.00 9.92
N PHE A 45 6.47 9.25 10.99
CA PHE A 45 7.45 8.18 11.10
C PHE A 45 6.71 6.88 11.43
N GLY A 46 7.03 5.83 10.67
CA GLY A 46 6.31 4.58 10.77
C GLY A 46 5.03 4.54 9.95
N ALA A 47 4.97 5.31 8.87
CA ALA A 47 3.85 5.30 7.94
C ALA A 47 3.69 3.94 7.29
N VAL A 48 2.47 3.60 6.92
CA VAL A 48 2.13 2.32 6.28
C VAL A 48 1.52 2.54 4.90
N ALA A 49 1.56 1.48 4.08
CA ALA A 49 1.18 1.56 2.68
C ALA A 49 -0.34 1.67 2.50
N THR A 50 -0.75 2.46 1.53
CA THR A 50 -2.12 2.53 1.02
C THR A 50 -2.08 2.84 -0.47
N VAL A 51 -3.19 2.63 -1.16
CA VAL A 51 -3.35 3.02 -2.56
C VAL A 51 -4.46 4.04 -2.68
N GLU A 52 -4.28 5.02 -3.57
CA GLU A 52 -5.24 6.09 -3.79
C GLU A 52 -5.42 6.31 -5.29
N PRO A 53 -6.60 6.74 -5.72
CA PRO A 53 -6.84 7.02 -7.13
C PRO A 53 -5.86 8.08 -7.67
N LYS A 54 -5.26 7.78 -8.80
CA LYS A 54 -4.44 8.72 -9.55
C LYS A 54 -4.42 8.34 -11.03
N PRO A 55 -5.03 9.16 -11.91
CA PRO A 55 -5.01 8.89 -13.34
C PRO A 55 -3.59 8.78 -13.88
N GLY A 56 -3.35 7.76 -14.70
CA GLY A 56 -2.06 7.52 -15.34
C GLY A 56 -1.03 6.78 -14.49
N ALA A 57 -1.30 6.53 -13.20
CA ALA A 57 -0.43 5.75 -12.34
C ALA A 57 -0.87 4.28 -12.30
N CYS A 58 0.02 3.41 -11.82
CA CYS A 58 -0.31 2.01 -11.61
C CYS A 58 0.54 1.42 -10.47
N VAL A 59 0.00 0.39 -9.83
CA VAL A 59 0.64 -0.32 -8.72
C VAL A 59 0.62 -1.82 -9.00
N PRO A 60 1.77 -2.50 -8.92
CA PRO A 60 1.78 -3.96 -9.04
C PRO A 60 1.23 -4.59 -7.77
N VAL A 61 0.49 -5.68 -7.92
CA VAL A 61 -0.17 -6.36 -6.81
C VAL A 61 -0.05 -7.87 -6.93
N LEU A 62 -0.09 -8.59 -5.79
CA LEU A 62 -0.32 -10.03 -5.78
C LEU A 62 -1.78 -10.30 -5.49
N VAL A 63 -2.35 -11.22 -6.25
CA VAL A 63 -3.72 -11.70 -6.04
C VAL A 63 -3.64 -12.99 -5.24
N TRP A 64 -4.30 -12.99 -4.09
CA TRP A 64 -4.38 -14.12 -3.17
C TRP A 64 -5.79 -14.68 -3.15
N LYS A 65 -5.89 -16.00 -3.05
CA LYS A 65 -7.13 -16.69 -2.73
C LYS A 65 -7.13 -16.93 -1.22
N ILE A 66 -8.13 -16.43 -0.52
CA ILE A 66 -8.22 -16.48 0.94
C ILE A 66 -9.53 -17.15 1.38
N ARG A 67 -9.49 -17.76 2.55
CA ARG A 67 -10.66 -18.34 3.23
C ARG A 67 -11.14 -17.37 4.32
N PRO A 68 -12.35 -17.59 4.86
CA PRO A 68 -12.85 -16.70 5.94
C PRO A 68 -11.91 -16.57 7.14
N SER A 69 -11.19 -17.64 7.52
CA SER A 69 -10.21 -17.56 8.60
C SER A 69 -9.04 -16.63 8.27
N ASP A 70 -8.59 -16.62 7.03
CA ASP A 70 -7.54 -15.73 6.57
C ASP A 70 -8.03 -14.27 6.58
N GLU A 71 -9.25 -14.04 6.14
CA GLU A 71 -9.83 -12.70 6.14
C GLU A 71 -9.94 -12.14 7.57
N ARG A 72 -10.34 -12.98 8.53
CA ARG A 72 -10.37 -12.55 9.95
C ARG A 72 -8.98 -12.16 10.46
N ALA A 73 -7.95 -12.91 10.08
CA ALA A 73 -6.58 -12.59 10.44
C ALA A 73 -6.09 -11.29 9.79
N LEU A 74 -6.45 -11.07 8.53
CA LEU A 74 -6.15 -9.83 7.81
C LEU A 74 -6.88 -8.64 8.45
N ASP A 75 -8.16 -8.81 8.82
CA ASP A 75 -8.94 -7.76 9.47
C ASP A 75 -8.24 -7.28 10.75
N LEU A 76 -7.72 -8.20 11.55
CA LEU A 76 -6.98 -7.87 12.77
C LEU A 76 -5.67 -7.15 12.43
N TYR A 77 -4.93 -7.67 11.50
CA TYR A 77 -3.64 -7.11 11.09
C TYR A 77 -3.78 -5.69 10.56
N GLU A 78 -4.79 -5.46 9.74
CA GLU A 78 -5.03 -4.17 9.09
C GLU A 78 -5.77 -3.16 9.99
N GLY A 79 -6.20 -3.57 11.16
CA GLY A 79 -7.00 -2.71 12.04
C GLY A 79 -8.35 -2.34 11.42
N TYR A 80 -8.96 -3.28 10.70
CA TYR A 80 -10.27 -3.11 10.09
C TYR A 80 -11.36 -3.04 11.15
N PRO A 81 -12.32 -2.13 11.08
CA PRO A 81 -12.58 -1.14 10.03
C PRO A 81 -12.00 0.26 10.32
N HIS A 82 -11.16 0.41 11.35
CA HIS A 82 -10.73 1.72 11.85
C HIS A 82 -9.57 2.32 11.03
N LEU A 83 -8.47 1.60 10.89
CA LEU A 83 -7.31 2.08 10.14
C LEU A 83 -7.48 1.86 8.64
N TYR A 84 -7.96 0.67 8.28
CA TYR A 84 -8.24 0.31 6.89
C TYR A 84 -9.71 -0.09 6.73
N ARG A 85 -10.29 0.24 5.58
CA ARG A 85 -11.59 -0.25 5.13
C ARG A 85 -11.39 -1.24 3.99
N LYS A 86 -12.41 -2.01 3.68
CA LYS A 86 -12.43 -2.90 2.52
C LYS A 86 -13.06 -2.20 1.33
N GLU A 87 -12.45 -2.36 0.17
CA GLU A 87 -12.93 -1.80 -1.08
C GLU A 87 -12.68 -2.81 -2.21
N ASN A 88 -13.60 -2.90 -3.16
CA ASN A 88 -13.39 -3.69 -4.36
C ASN A 88 -12.75 -2.80 -5.41
N LEU A 89 -11.56 -3.19 -5.85
CA LEU A 89 -10.80 -2.46 -6.86
C LEU A 89 -10.66 -3.30 -8.13
N SER A 90 -10.69 -2.64 -9.28
CA SER A 90 -10.51 -3.31 -10.56
C SER A 90 -9.04 -3.62 -10.79
N VAL A 91 -8.72 -4.89 -10.88
CA VAL A 91 -7.35 -5.40 -11.08
C VAL A 91 -7.24 -6.02 -12.46
N THR A 92 -6.19 -5.66 -13.19
CA THR A 92 -5.90 -6.25 -14.48
C THR A 92 -4.93 -7.41 -14.30
N MET A 93 -5.35 -8.59 -14.71
CA MET A 93 -4.58 -9.84 -14.71
C MET A 93 -4.48 -10.35 -16.14
N ASP A 94 -3.65 -11.37 -16.38
CA ASP A 94 -3.56 -11.99 -17.71
C ASP A 94 -4.91 -12.52 -18.20
N SER A 95 -5.77 -12.96 -17.28
CA SER A 95 -7.12 -13.44 -17.59
C SER A 95 -8.15 -12.33 -17.83
N GLY A 96 -7.77 -11.06 -17.67
CA GLY A 96 -8.64 -9.90 -17.85
C GLY A 96 -8.84 -9.10 -16.55
N GLU A 97 -9.73 -8.12 -16.61
CA GLU A 97 -10.06 -7.29 -15.44
C GLU A 97 -11.06 -7.97 -14.51
N ARG A 98 -10.87 -7.78 -13.22
CA ARG A 98 -11.77 -8.31 -12.20
C ARG A 98 -11.76 -7.44 -10.97
N ASP A 99 -12.91 -7.28 -10.33
CA ASP A 99 -13.03 -6.60 -9.04
C ASP A 99 -12.54 -7.53 -7.93
N VAL A 100 -11.58 -7.05 -7.13
CA VAL A 100 -10.94 -7.82 -6.07
C VAL A 100 -10.90 -6.99 -4.80
N MET A 101 -11.12 -7.62 -3.66
CA MET A 101 -11.10 -6.95 -2.36
C MET A 101 -9.69 -6.48 -2.01
N ALA A 102 -9.60 -5.25 -1.52
CA ALA A 102 -8.37 -4.65 -1.01
C ALA A 102 -8.65 -3.94 0.31
N TYR A 103 -7.63 -3.83 1.14
CA TYR A 103 -7.67 -2.94 2.30
C TYR A 103 -7.11 -1.59 1.89
N VAL A 104 -7.88 -0.52 2.14
CA VAL A 104 -7.51 0.85 1.79
C VAL A 104 -7.63 1.71 3.03
N MET A 105 -6.64 2.56 3.28
CA MET A 105 -6.61 3.38 4.49
C MET A 105 -7.80 4.31 4.59
N THR A 106 -8.36 4.43 5.79
CA THR A 106 -9.52 5.29 6.05
C THR A 106 -9.08 6.75 6.23
N GLY A 107 -9.88 7.68 5.72
CA GLY A 107 -9.67 9.12 5.91
C GLY A 107 -8.43 9.65 5.20
N GLU A 108 -8.17 10.94 5.40
CA GLU A 108 -6.97 11.61 4.93
C GLU A 108 -5.96 11.69 6.07
N ARG A 109 -5.14 10.68 6.23
CA ARG A 109 -4.09 10.65 7.24
C ARG A 109 -2.84 11.32 6.71
N GLU A 110 -1.98 11.80 7.61
CA GLU A 110 -0.74 12.46 7.22
C GLU A 110 0.16 11.53 6.41
N TYR A 111 0.91 12.11 5.48
CA TYR A 111 1.97 11.40 4.77
C TYR A 111 3.15 11.17 5.70
N GLY A 112 3.95 10.15 5.43
CA GLY A 112 5.10 9.89 6.26
C GLY A 112 6.11 8.94 5.63
N VAL A 113 7.10 8.61 6.46
CA VAL A 113 8.21 7.72 6.10
C VAL A 113 7.93 6.35 6.69
N PRO A 114 7.97 5.27 5.90
CA PRO A 114 7.82 3.92 6.46
C PRO A 114 9.01 3.57 7.37
N ALA A 115 8.76 2.78 8.41
CA ALA A 115 9.83 2.21 9.20
C ALA A 115 10.70 1.31 8.32
N ARG A 116 12.00 1.27 8.60
CA ARG A 116 12.95 0.52 7.79
C ARG A 116 12.60 -0.96 7.64
N SER A 117 12.24 -1.61 8.73
CA SER A 117 11.86 -3.03 8.71
C SER A 117 10.60 -3.28 7.88
N TYR A 118 9.63 -2.38 7.95
CA TYR A 118 8.41 -2.45 7.16
C TYR A 118 8.71 -2.27 5.67
N TYR A 119 9.51 -1.26 5.32
CA TYR A 119 9.98 -1.05 3.95
C TYR A 119 10.70 -2.28 3.40
N GLU A 120 11.62 -2.84 4.17
CA GLU A 120 12.40 -4.02 3.76
C GLU A 120 11.51 -5.24 3.51
N THR A 121 10.45 -5.41 4.31
CA THR A 121 9.44 -6.45 4.10
C THR A 121 8.76 -6.29 2.74
N ILE A 122 8.34 -5.08 2.40
CA ILE A 122 7.71 -4.80 1.10
C ILE A 122 8.72 -5.02 -0.04
N ALA A 123 9.96 -4.56 0.13
CA ALA A 123 11.01 -4.71 -0.87
C ALA A 123 11.30 -6.18 -1.17
N ARG A 124 11.32 -7.04 -0.15
CA ARG A 124 11.44 -8.50 -0.35
C ARG A 124 10.27 -9.05 -1.16
N GLY A 125 9.06 -8.62 -0.84
CA GLY A 125 7.86 -9.01 -1.60
C GLY A 125 7.94 -8.61 -3.06
N TYR A 126 8.42 -7.39 -3.34
CA TYR A 126 8.66 -6.90 -4.70
C TYR A 126 9.68 -7.77 -5.44
N ALA A 127 10.81 -8.06 -4.78
CA ALA A 127 11.87 -8.88 -5.38
C ALA A 127 11.37 -10.30 -5.70
N ASP A 128 10.67 -10.92 -4.75
CA ASP A 128 10.15 -12.28 -4.92
C ASP A 128 9.09 -12.37 -6.03
N ALA A 129 8.29 -11.33 -6.19
CA ALA A 129 7.26 -11.27 -7.24
C ALA A 129 7.81 -10.80 -8.59
N GLY A 130 9.04 -10.31 -8.65
CA GLY A 130 9.63 -9.75 -9.86
C GLY A 130 9.10 -8.37 -10.21
N PHE A 131 8.61 -7.63 -9.23
CA PHE A 131 8.11 -6.26 -9.44
C PHE A 131 9.25 -5.25 -9.49
N ASP A 132 9.04 -4.17 -10.24
CA ASP A 132 9.99 -3.07 -10.32
C ASP A 132 10.04 -2.31 -9.00
N THR A 133 11.17 -2.38 -8.30
CA THR A 133 11.38 -1.68 -7.03
C THR A 133 11.37 -0.16 -7.18
N GLY A 134 11.51 0.36 -8.40
CA GLY A 134 11.36 1.77 -8.70
C GLY A 134 10.00 2.32 -8.28
N VAL A 135 8.93 1.54 -8.46
CA VAL A 135 7.58 1.92 -8.02
C VAL A 135 7.54 2.13 -6.51
N LEU A 136 8.14 1.22 -5.75
CA LEU A 136 8.20 1.32 -4.29
C LEU A 136 9.01 2.53 -3.85
N ASN A 137 10.18 2.75 -4.46
CA ASN A 137 11.06 3.87 -4.12
C ASN A 137 10.42 5.21 -4.46
N GLU A 138 9.73 5.31 -5.60
CA GLU A 138 8.98 6.52 -5.96
C GLU A 138 7.85 6.80 -4.97
N ALA A 139 7.17 5.76 -4.49
CA ALA A 139 6.11 5.89 -3.49
C ALA A 139 6.63 6.49 -2.19
N VAL A 140 7.80 6.04 -1.73
CA VAL A 140 8.46 6.59 -0.53
C VAL A 140 8.84 8.04 -0.76
N GLN A 141 9.50 8.34 -1.87
CA GLN A 141 9.97 9.70 -2.20
C GLN A 141 8.79 10.67 -2.32
N GLU A 142 7.73 10.28 -3.00
CA GLU A 142 6.54 11.11 -3.17
C GLU A 142 5.84 11.37 -1.84
N SER A 143 5.73 10.36 -0.99
CA SER A 143 5.12 10.50 0.34
C SER A 143 5.92 11.44 1.23
N VAL A 144 7.25 11.34 1.20
CA VAL A 144 8.14 12.27 1.92
C VAL A 144 7.99 13.68 1.39
N ARG A 145 7.96 13.86 0.07
CA ARG A 145 7.79 15.18 -0.55
C ARG A 145 6.47 15.83 -0.12
N ARG A 146 5.36 15.06 -0.15
CA ARG A 146 4.05 15.57 0.28
C ARG A 146 4.02 15.87 1.78
N MET A 147 4.65 15.02 2.59
CA MET A 147 4.78 15.25 4.04
C MET A 147 5.47 16.59 4.31
N LEU A 148 6.60 16.85 3.65
CA LEU A 148 7.36 18.09 3.82
C LEU A 148 6.57 19.31 3.36
N ASN A 149 5.82 19.19 2.27
CA ASN A 149 4.99 20.30 1.77
C ASN A 149 3.84 20.63 2.73
N GLU A 150 3.25 19.64 3.38
CA GLU A 150 2.17 19.87 4.36
C GLU A 150 2.67 20.50 5.65
N VAL A 151 3.91 20.14 6.08
CA VAL A 151 4.47 20.62 7.35
C VAL A 151 5.10 22.00 7.20
N ALA A 152 5.67 22.36 6.05
CA ALA A 152 6.53 23.52 5.88
C ALA A 152 6.12 24.59 4.87
N PRO A 153 4.88 24.64 4.29
CA PRO A 153 4.59 25.62 3.24
C PRO A 153 4.64 27.07 3.72
N GLU A 154 4.26 27.34 4.96
CA GLU A 154 4.32 28.69 5.56
C GLU A 154 5.72 29.04 6.05
N GLU A 155 6.45 28.08 6.56
CA GLU A 155 7.83 28.26 7.01
C GLU A 155 8.78 28.56 5.84
N GLU A 156 8.60 27.93 4.71
CA GLU A 156 9.37 28.24 3.49
C GLU A 156 9.13 29.67 3.02
N LEU A 157 7.88 30.11 3.02
CA LEU A 157 7.53 31.48 2.66
C LEU A 157 8.16 32.49 3.63
N ASN A 158 8.09 32.21 4.92
CA ASN A 158 8.69 33.08 5.94
C ASN A 158 10.22 33.09 5.84
N GLY A 159 10.82 31.94 5.61
CA GLY A 159 12.25 31.83 5.38
C GLY A 159 12.74 32.64 4.18
N THR A 160 11.99 32.61 3.10
CA THR A 160 12.29 33.38 1.90
C THR A 160 12.20 34.89 2.15
N TRP A 161 11.20 35.33 2.91
CA TRP A 161 11.06 36.74 3.28
C TRP A 161 12.18 37.23 4.19
N GLN A 162 12.64 36.41 5.12
CA GLN A 162 13.74 36.73 6.01
C GLN A 162 15.08 36.83 5.25
N MET A 163 15.24 36.05 4.18
CA MET A 163 16.45 36.12 3.36
C MET A 163 16.51 37.34 2.44
N THR A 164 15.38 37.96 2.16
CA THR A 164 15.30 39.18 1.32
C THR A 164 15.41 40.47 2.13
N LEU A 165 15.40 40.40 3.42
CA LEU A 165 15.59 41.56 4.30
C LEU A 165 17.04 41.70 4.72
#